data_0ea11a60777af8cfea02346472c9024e
#
_entry.id   0ea11a60777af8cfea02346472c9024e
#
_cell.length_a   1.000
_cell.length_b   1.000
_cell.length_c   1.000
_cell.angle_alpha   90.00
_cell.angle_beta   90.00
_cell.angle_gamma   90.00
#
_symmetry.space_group_name_H-M   'P 1'
#
loop_
_entity.id
_entity.type
_entity.pdbx_description
1 polymer ?
#
loop_
_entity_poly.entity_id
_entity_poly.type
_entity_poly.pdbx_seq_one_letter_code
_entity_poly.pdbx_strand_id
1 'polypeptide(L)'
;MAKKITLQQIAQIANVSVGTVHKALHNQKGVSPAKQEEILALANSLNYYSSPPSLAPSKDCVVAAVFPKPTDNNRYFYQHLWNGIHGKLQELSAFRFQIQDYAFEGGLSQQLYILQDILEHHLLEIQALITVIWNEDTCLELLNQFTDAGVKVFTLCADAPSSRRTSTIMTNAYQTGRLAAEYMSALLPGPGRVIIVGTKRDTTNHAQIVRGFFEQMLEANPLLEIIELYESMNNPEKLYQTLEEFLTRFPNIRGIYANNARTTAGMCSMLDNHTWEHKPVIVGSELFEESVSYLKKGILHAIIDQNGYQLGYKGISVIFEHMILKKEVQSRYILTQALYLRNNLPETI
;
A
#
# COMPACT_ATOMS: atom_id res chain seq x y z
N MET A 1 4.69 27.76 -11.53
CA MET A 1 4.77 27.97 -10.05
C MET A 1 3.39 28.35 -9.55
N ALA A 2 2.71 27.49 -8.83
CA ALA A 2 1.41 27.81 -8.24
C ALA A 2 1.59 28.90 -7.17
N LYS A 3 0.81 29.97 -7.25
CA LYS A 3 0.89 31.13 -6.35
C LYS A 3 0.47 30.69 -4.94
N LYS A 4 1.37 30.74 -3.97
CA LYS A 4 1.14 30.32 -2.57
C LYS A 4 0.03 31.18 -1.98
N ILE A 5 -1.07 30.59 -1.54
CA ILE A 5 -2.20 31.28 -0.90
C ILE A 5 -1.73 31.93 0.40
N THR A 6 -2.20 33.14 0.69
CA THR A 6 -1.82 33.92 1.87
C THR A 6 -2.98 34.07 2.85
N LEU A 7 -2.69 34.34 4.14
CA LEU A 7 -3.70 34.66 5.16
C LEU A 7 -4.63 35.81 4.71
N GLN A 8 -4.09 36.79 3.98
CA GLN A 8 -4.86 37.91 3.46
C GLN A 8 -5.90 37.47 2.43
N GLN A 9 -5.54 36.51 1.56
CA GLN A 9 -6.48 35.98 0.57
C GLN A 9 -7.60 35.15 1.23
N ILE A 10 -7.30 34.36 2.26
CA ILE A 10 -8.31 33.62 3.03
C ILE A 10 -9.24 34.63 3.74
N ALA A 11 -8.69 35.68 4.37
CA ALA A 11 -9.45 36.70 5.04
C ALA A 11 -10.40 37.42 4.08
N GLN A 12 -9.95 37.69 2.87
CA GLN A 12 -10.75 38.31 1.81
C GLN A 12 -11.90 37.41 1.35
N ILE A 13 -11.64 36.13 1.12
CA ILE A 13 -12.65 35.16 0.67
C ILE A 13 -13.68 34.88 1.78
N ALA A 14 -13.22 34.71 3.02
CA ALA A 14 -14.10 34.49 4.19
C ALA A 14 -14.79 35.75 4.69
N ASN A 15 -14.50 36.92 4.11
CA ASN A 15 -15.00 38.25 4.49
C ASN A 15 -14.80 38.55 5.98
N VAL A 16 -13.60 38.34 6.48
CA VAL A 16 -13.18 38.59 7.88
C VAL A 16 -11.81 39.27 7.93
N SER A 17 -11.41 39.76 9.11
CA SER A 17 -10.07 40.30 9.30
C SER A 17 -9.00 39.18 9.26
N VAL A 18 -7.77 39.52 8.89
CA VAL A 18 -6.62 38.60 8.94
C VAL A 18 -6.42 38.06 10.36
N GLY A 19 -6.67 38.89 11.39
CA GLY A 19 -6.62 38.49 12.79
C GLY A 19 -7.71 37.45 13.15
N THR A 20 -8.89 37.51 12.54
CA THR A 20 -9.96 36.53 12.71
C THR A 20 -9.58 35.21 12.08
N VAL A 21 -9.00 35.21 10.87
CA VAL A 21 -8.48 34.00 10.22
C VAL A 21 -7.38 33.39 11.07
N HIS A 22 -6.43 34.18 11.56
CA HIS A 22 -5.36 33.72 12.43
C HIS A 22 -5.92 33.04 13.70
N LYS A 23 -6.88 33.67 14.39
CA LYS A 23 -7.52 33.09 15.58
C LYS A 23 -8.25 31.80 15.28
N ALA A 24 -9.00 31.74 14.16
CA ALA A 24 -9.69 30.52 13.74
C ALA A 24 -8.75 29.35 13.44
N LEU A 25 -7.68 29.61 12.69
CA LEU A 25 -6.67 28.59 12.35
C LEU A 25 -5.88 28.08 13.57
N HIS A 26 -5.76 28.89 14.61
CA HIS A 26 -5.01 28.58 15.84
C HIS A 26 -5.90 28.24 17.03
N ASN A 27 -7.19 28.00 16.83
CA ASN A 27 -8.18 27.66 17.87
C ASN A 27 -8.16 28.64 19.06
N GLN A 28 -7.96 29.94 18.78
CA GLN A 28 -7.93 30.99 19.81
C GLN A 28 -9.34 31.56 20.09
N LYS A 29 -9.58 31.96 21.33
CA LYS A 29 -10.85 32.56 21.74
C LYS A 29 -11.17 33.83 20.94
N GLY A 30 -12.45 34.03 20.63
CA GLY A 30 -12.96 35.25 19.95
C GLY A 30 -13.41 35.03 18.50
N VAL A 31 -13.56 33.78 18.08
CA VAL A 31 -14.24 33.40 16.84
C VAL A 31 -15.36 32.42 17.20
N SER A 32 -16.55 32.59 16.61
CA SER A 32 -17.66 31.65 16.86
C SER A 32 -17.33 30.26 16.25
N PRO A 33 -17.83 29.15 16.85
CA PRO A 33 -17.57 27.81 16.34
C PRO A 33 -17.94 27.63 14.85
N ALA A 34 -19.10 28.16 14.45
CA ALA A 34 -19.56 28.09 13.06
C ALA A 34 -18.62 28.83 12.08
N LYS A 35 -18.14 30.02 12.47
CA LYS A 35 -17.22 30.82 11.64
C LYS A 35 -15.81 30.21 11.62
N GLN A 36 -15.42 29.56 12.70
CA GLN A 36 -14.15 28.82 12.75
C GLN A 36 -14.17 27.64 11.79
N GLU A 37 -15.26 26.87 11.78
CA GLU A 37 -15.43 25.73 10.89
C GLU A 37 -15.42 26.15 9.41
N GLU A 38 -16.11 27.24 9.07
CA GLU A 38 -16.11 27.87 7.74
C GLU A 38 -14.69 28.25 7.28
N ILE A 39 -13.92 28.90 8.15
CA ILE A 39 -12.55 29.33 7.84
C ILE A 39 -11.63 28.13 7.69
N LEU A 40 -11.76 27.09 8.52
CA LEU A 40 -10.97 25.85 8.43
C LEU A 40 -11.30 25.08 7.14
N ALA A 41 -12.58 24.97 6.78
CA ALA A 41 -13.01 24.34 5.53
C ALA A 41 -12.45 25.09 4.30
N LEU A 42 -12.49 26.43 4.33
CA LEU A 42 -11.94 27.26 3.27
C LEU A 42 -10.42 27.14 3.16
N ALA A 43 -9.70 27.16 4.28
CA ALA A 43 -8.26 26.97 4.30
C ALA A 43 -7.84 25.61 3.74
N ASN A 44 -8.59 24.55 4.09
CA ASN A 44 -8.36 23.20 3.56
C ASN A 44 -8.64 23.11 2.04
N SER A 45 -9.74 23.72 1.56
CA SER A 45 -10.08 23.71 0.12
C SER A 45 -9.07 24.48 -0.74
N LEU A 46 -8.38 25.45 -0.15
CA LEU A 46 -7.35 26.26 -0.81
C LEU A 46 -5.93 25.70 -0.58
N ASN A 47 -5.80 24.54 0.04
CA ASN A 47 -4.51 23.95 0.43
C ASN A 47 -3.62 24.94 1.21
N TYR A 48 -4.25 25.82 2.04
CA TYR A 48 -3.53 26.74 2.89
C TYR A 48 -3.11 26.05 4.17
N TYR A 49 -1.85 25.73 4.27
CA TYR A 49 -1.24 25.27 5.53
C TYR A 49 -0.61 26.48 6.23
N SER A 50 -1.30 26.99 7.27
CA SER A 50 -0.66 27.95 8.17
C SER A 50 0.50 27.22 8.84
N SER A 51 1.72 27.66 8.62
CA SER A 51 2.83 27.30 9.52
C SER A 51 2.55 27.98 10.86
N PRO A 52 2.11 27.28 11.91
CA PRO A 52 1.95 27.92 13.19
C PRO A 52 3.33 28.23 13.76
N PRO A 53 3.64 29.47 14.13
CA PRO A 53 4.89 29.81 14.75
C PRO A 53 5.13 29.08 16.12
N SER A 54 4.09 28.43 16.66
CA SER A 54 4.13 27.74 17.96
C SER A 54 4.09 26.20 17.90
N LEU A 55 3.95 25.60 16.71
CA LEU A 55 3.93 24.13 16.53
C LEU A 55 5.19 23.58 15.84
N ALA A 56 6.24 24.37 15.69
CA ALA A 56 7.54 23.79 15.43
C ALA A 56 7.94 23.00 16.71
N PRO A 57 7.94 21.65 16.67
CA PRO A 57 8.41 20.89 17.82
C PRO A 57 9.81 21.39 18.16
N SER A 58 10.13 21.49 19.44
CA SER A 58 11.47 21.90 19.93
C SER A 58 12.56 20.92 19.48
N LYS A 59 12.18 19.75 18.98
CA LYS A 59 13.04 18.71 18.42
C LYS A 59 12.49 18.24 17.07
N ASP A 60 13.39 17.80 16.20
CA ASP A 60 13.02 17.15 14.93
C ASP A 60 12.26 15.84 15.24
N CYS A 61 11.24 15.53 14.44
CA CYS A 61 10.58 14.24 14.48
C CYS A 61 11.17 13.38 13.37
N VAL A 62 11.93 12.39 13.73
CA VAL A 62 12.57 11.45 12.81
C VAL A 62 11.79 10.13 12.82
N VAL A 63 11.41 9.66 11.63
CA VAL A 63 10.69 8.41 11.40
C VAL A 63 11.63 7.42 10.73
N ALA A 64 11.86 6.27 11.32
CA ALA A 64 12.55 5.18 10.64
C ALA A 64 11.57 4.45 9.71
N ALA A 65 11.86 4.44 8.40
CA ALA A 65 11.07 3.75 7.39
C ALA A 65 11.81 2.47 6.96
N VAL A 66 11.30 1.31 7.39
CA VAL A 66 11.95 0.00 7.17
C VAL A 66 11.17 -0.81 6.15
N PHE A 67 11.61 -0.82 4.90
CA PHE A 67 10.94 -1.50 3.79
C PHE A 67 11.95 -2.13 2.82
N PRO A 68 11.52 -3.12 2.01
CA PRO A 68 12.33 -3.64 0.93
C PRO A 68 12.81 -2.54 -0.01
N LYS A 69 14.07 -2.67 -0.43
CA LYS A 69 14.66 -1.80 -1.45
C LYS A 69 13.94 -2.02 -2.78
N PRO A 70 13.61 -0.95 -3.53
CA PRO A 70 12.90 -1.06 -4.80
C PRO A 70 13.83 -1.45 -5.96
N THR A 71 14.55 -2.56 -5.77
CA THR A 71 15.45 -3.15 -6.78
C THR A 71 14.88 -4.47 -7.28
N ASP A 72 15.32 -4.93 -8.43
CA ASP A 72 14.91 -6.19 -9.03
C ASP A 72 13.38 -6.37 -9.05
N ASN A 73 12.92 -7.52 -8.61
CA ASN A 73 11.48 -7.84 -8.56
C ASN A 73 10.70 -7.10 -7.47
N ASN A 74 11.39 -6.47 -6.51
CA ASN A 74 10.74 -5.66 -5.47
C ASN A 74 10.29 -4.30 -6.02
N ARG A 75 10.86 -3.82 -7.15
CA ARG A 75 10.51 -2.54 -7.76
C ARG A 75 9.04 -2.43 -8.12
N TYR A 76 8.41 -3.50 -8.55
CA TYR A 76 7.02 -3.51 -9.03
C TYR A 76 5.98 -3.02 -8.02
N PHE A 77 6.25 -3.16 -6.72
CA PHE A 77 5.38 -2.68 -5.65
C PHE A 77 6.06 -1.61 -4.78
N TYR A 78 7.29 -1.91 -4.31
CA TYR A 78 7.94 -1.03 -3.33
C TYR A 78 8.44 0.28 -3.91
N GLN A 79 8.66 0.39 -5.23
CA GLN A 79 8.95 1.70 -5.85
C GLN A 79 7.79 2.67 -5.66
N HIS A 80 6.55 2.21 -5.88
CA HIS A 80 5.35 3.04 -5.69
C HIS A 80 5.14 3.39 -4.22
N LEU A 81 5.39 2.46 -3.31
CA LEU A 81 5.29 2.70 -1.88
C LEU A 81 6.30 3.76 -1.42
N TRP A 82 7.57 3.64 -1.82
CA TRP A 82 8.61 4.64 -1.53
C TRP A 82 8.30 6.00 -2.16
N ASN A 83 7.79 6.02 -3.39
CA ASN A 83 7.36 7.25 -4.05
C ASN A 83 6.23 7.94 -3.27
N GLY A 84 5.29 7.18 -2.71
CA GLY A 84 4.23 7.70 -1.84
C GLY A 84 4.77 8.28 -0.54
N ILE A 85 5.71 7.59 0.12
CA ILE A 85 6.40 8.06 1.33
C ILE A 85 7.11 9.38 1.06
N HIS A 86 7.97 9.44 0.04
CA HIS A 86 8.76 10.63 -0.28
C HIS A 86 7.90 11.75 -0.87
N GLY A 87 6.86 11.43 -1.65
CA GLY A 87 5.91 12.41 -2.15
C GLY A 87 5.21 13.15 -1.02
N LYS A 88 4.77 12.44 0.02
CA LYS A 88 4.20 13.09 1.21
C LYS A 88 5.24 13.89 1.99
N LEU A 89 6.45 13.36 2.14
CA LEU A 89 7.54 14.06 2.82
C LEU A 89 7.86 15.41 2.16
N GLN A 90 7.85 15.49 0.84
CA GLN A 90 8.09 16.76 0.10
C GLN A 90 7.03 17.82 0.44
N GLU A 91 5.76 17.45 0.58
CA GLU A 91 4.70 18.37 0.99
C GLU A 91 4.91 18.88 2.43
N LEU A 92 5.55 18.09 3.28
CA LEU A 92 5.82 18.37 4.68
C LEU A 92 7.16 19.12 4.90
N SER A 93 7.85 19.52 3.86
CA SER A 93 9.19 20.15 3.90
C SER A 93 9.27 21.43 4.76
N ALA A 94 8.14 22.09 5.06
CA ALA A 94 8.08 23.25 5.95
C ALA A 94 8.11 22.88 7.45
N PHE A 95 8.01 21.58 7.79
CA PHE A 95 7.98 21.09 9.15
C PHE A 95 9.30 20.42 9.52
N ARG A 96 9.61 20.37 10.82
CA ARG A 96 10.74 19.61 11.37
C ARG A 96 10.36 18.11 11.46
N PHE A 97 10.10 17.52 10.27
CA PHE A 97 9.68 16.14 10.11
C PHE A 97 10.58 15.47 9.06
N GLN A 98 11.24 14.41 9.45
CA GLN A 98 12.25 13.74 8.64
C GLN A 98 11.95 12.24 8.57
N ILE A 99 12.33 11.61 7.47
CA ILE A 99 12.28 10.16 7.31
C ILE A 99 13.71 9.68 7.09
N GLN A 100 14.08 8.67 7.83
CA GLN A 100 15.32 7.93 7.66
C GLN A 100 15.01 6.60 7.00
N ASP A 101 15.51 6.42 5.78
CA ASP A 101 15.25 5.23 4.96
C ASP A 101 16.15 4.09 5.38
N TYR A 102 15.57 3.00 5.86
CA TYR A 102 16.21 1.71 6.11
C TYR A 102 15.73 0.71 5.06
N ALA A 103 16.22 0.89 3.82
CA ALA A 103 15.88 0.03 2.71
C ALA A 103 16.75 -1.23 2.72
N PHE A 104 16.11 -2.43 2.69
CA PHE A 104 16.81 -3.70 2.76
C PHE A 104 16.61 -4.57 1.52
N GLU A 105 17.59 -5.42 1.25
CA GLU A 105 17.52 -6.48 0.23
C GLU A 105 17.26 -7.82 0.94
N GLY A 106 16.56 -8.73 0.25
CA GLY A 106 16.24 -10.03 0.80
C GLY A 106 14.87 -10.11 1.48
N GLY A 107 14.75 -11.02 2.44
CA GLY A 107 13.48 -11.42 3.05
C GLY A 107 13.33 -10.99 4.51
N LEU A 108 12.46 -11.70 5.23
CA LEU A 108 12.12 -11.46 6.64
C LEU A 108 13.35 -11.40 7.56
N SER A 109 14.33 -12.27 7.37
CA SER A 109 15.55 -12.29 8.22
C SER A 109 16.33 -10.97 8.15
N GLN A 110 16.39 -10.36 6.96
CA GLN A 110 17.07 -9.07 6.81
C GLN A 110 16.26 -7.93 7.43
N GLN A 111 14.93 -7.97 7.32
CA GLN A 111 14.07 -7.01 8.03
C GLN A 111 14.30 -7.07 9.55
N LEU A 112 14.29 -8.28 10.12
CA LEU A 112 14.50 -8.48 11.56
C LEU A 112 15.88 -7.97 12.00
N TYR A 113 16.91 -8.23 11.20
CA TYR A 113 18.25 -7.73 11.47
C TYR A 113 18.27 -6.19 11.53
N ILE A 114 17.64 -5.49 10.59
CA ILE A 114 17.59 -4.02 10.58
C ILE A 114 16.77 -3.49 11.74
N LEU A 115 15.63 -4.09 12.06
CA LEU A 115 14.83 -3.69 13.22
C LEU A 115 15.64 -3.84 14.52
N GLN A 116 16.40 -4.93 14.67
CA GLN A 116 17.27 -5.15 15.80
C GLN A 116 18.41 -4.12 15.87
N ASP A 117 19.06 -3.84 14.74
CA ASP A 117 20.12 -2.83 14.63
C ASP A 117 19.63 -1.43 15.05
N ILE A 118 18.43 -1.04 14.61
CA ILE A 118 17.83 0.23 15.00
C ILE A 118 17.58 0.27 16.52
N LEU A 119 17.09 -0.82 17.12
CA LEU A 119 16.85 -0.91 18.56
C LEU A 119 18.15 -0.77 19.36
N GLU A 120 19.23 -1.36 18.88
CA GLU A 120 20.51 -1.39 19.61
C GLU A 120 21.32 -0.09 19.44
N HIS A 121 21.27 0.54 18.27
CA HIS A 121 22.20 1.60 17.91
C HIS A 121 21.55 2.96 17.58
N HIS A 122 20.28 2.98 17.13
CA HIS A 122 19.61 4.18 16.60
C HIS A 122 18.33 4.57 17.35
N LEU A 123 17.99 3.88 18.43
CA LEU A 123 16.73 4.06 19.16
C LEU A 123 16.50 5.50 19.64
N LEU A 124 17.54 6.19 20.08
CA LEU A 124 17.45 7.57 20.59
C LEU A 124 17.29 8.62 19.46
N GLU A 125 17.57 8.25 18.23
CA GLU A 125 17.51 9.14 17.08
C GLU A 125 16.11 9.24 16.48
N ILE A 126 15.25 8.23 16.73
CA ILE A 126 13.92 8.11 16.11
C ILE A 126 12.79 8.31 17.12
N GLN A 127 11.67 8.85 16.68
CA GLN A 127 10.45 9.01 17.46
C GLN A 127 9.32 8.14 16.96
N ALA A 128 9.39 7.66 15.72
CA ALA A 128 8.44 6.72 15.13
C ALA A 128 9.14 5.71 14.23
N LEU A 129 8.54 4.54 14.11
CA LEU A 129 8.90 3.48 13.18
C LEU A 129 7.72 3.21 12.26
N ILE A 130 7.97 3.06 10.96
CA ILE A 130 7.00 2.54 10.01
C ILE A 130 7.62 1.39 9.22
N THR A 131 6.91 0.24 9.16
CA THR A 131 7.43 -0.96 8.51
C THR A 131 6.32 -1.84 7.93
N VAL A 132 6.66 -2.71 6.98
CA VAL A 132 5.77 -3.76 6.49
C VAL A 132 5.74 -4.92 7.48
N ILE A 133 4.60 -5.61 7.58
CA ILE A 133 4.49 -6.85 8.35
C ILE A 133 4.31 -8.03 7.39
N TRP A 134 5.27 -8.92 7.36
CA TRP A 134 5.18 -10.17 6.60
C TRP A 134 4.63 -11.31 7.45
N ASN A 135 5.10 -11.40 8.71
CA ASN A 135 4.62 -12.38 9.68
C ASN A 135 4.56 -11.70 11.04
N GLU A 136 3.36 -11.67 11.65
CA GLU A 136 3.14 -10.99 12.93
C GLU A 136 3.93 -11.63 14.06
N ASP A 137 3.85 -12.96 14.20
CA ASP A 137 4.47 -13.69 15.32
C ASP A 137 5.97 -13.44 15.40
N THR A 138 6.61 -13.35 14.24
CA THR A 138 8.06 -13.14 14.13
C THR A 138 8.48 -11.70 14.48
N CYS A 139 7.63 -10.71 14.15
CA CYS A 139 7.93 -9.29 14.40
C CYS A 139 7.43 -8.79 15.75
N LEU A 140 6.51 -9.50 16.39
CA LEU A 140 5.72 -9.03 17.55
C LEU A 140 6.60 -8.50 18.69
N GLU A 141 7.61 -9.26 19.10
CA GLU A 141 8.47 -8.89 20.21
C GLU A 141 9.27 -7.62 19.92
N LEU A 142 9.86 -7.53 18.71
CA LEU A 142 10.61 -6.34 18.28
C LEU A 142 9.72 -5.10 18.21
N LEU A 143 8.53 -5.19 17.66
CA LEU A 143 7.58 -4.07 17.61
C LEU A 143 7.21 -3.59 19.01
N ASN A 144 7.03 -4.51 19.95
CA ASN A 144 6.72 -4.18 21.33
C ASN A 144 7.91 -3.54 22.07
N GLN A 145 9.14 -3.95 21.80
CA GLN A 145 10.35 -3.34 22.35
C GLN A 145 10.48 -1.87 21.91
N PHE A 146 10.20 -1.54 20.63
CA PHE A 146 10.14 -0.15 20.18
C PHE A 146 9.09 0.65 20.95
N THR A 147 7.91 0.09 21.16
CA THR A 147 6.84 0.76 21.90
C THR A 147 7.21 0.96 23.36
N ASP A 148 7.86 -0.01 24.02
CA ASP A 148 8.34 0.10 25.40
C ASP A 148 9.40 1.20 25.55
N ALA A 149 10.21 1.39 24.53
CA ALA A 149 11.19 2.48 24.47
C ALA A 149 10.57 3.85 24.14
N GLY A 150 9.25 3.94 23.93
CA GLY A 150 8.53 5.19 23.66
C GLY A 150 8.43 5.56 22.18
N VAL A 151 8.96 4.74 21.26
CA VAL A 151 8.83 4.92 19.81
C VAL A 151 7.43 4.55 19.36
N LYS A 152 6.78 5.40 18.55
CA LYS A 152 5.46 5.13 18.00
C LYS A 152 5.57 4.22 16.77
N VAL A 153 4.93 3.05 16.85
CA VAL A 153 5.02 2.03 15.80
C VAL A 153 3.82 2.10 14.86
N PHE A 154 4.10 2.17 13.58
CA PHE A 154 3.11 2.12 12.50
C PHE A 154 3.43 0.97 11.55
N THR A 155 2.40 0.29 11.05
CA THR A 155 2.58 -0.79 10.09
C THR A 155 1.90 -0.47 8.76
N LEU A 156 2.49 -0.94 7.67
CA LEU A 156 1.93 -0.83 6.32
C LEU A 156 1.68 -2.21 5.72
N CYS A 157 0.75 -2.24 4.78
CA CYS A 157 0.37 -3.40 3.96
C CYS A 157 -0.33 -4.51 4.73
N ALA A 158 0.15 -4.89 5.91
CA ALA A 158 -0.48 -5.86 6.80
C ALA A 158 -0.50 -5.37 8.24
N ASP A 159 -1.41 -5.94 9.02
CA ASP A 159 -1.61 -5.61 10.43
C ASP A 159 -0.80 -6.53 11.36
N ALA A 160 -0.48 -6.01 12.53
CA ALA A 160 0.04 -6.76 13.68
C ALA A 160 -0.84 -6.45 14.91
N PRO A 161 -2.08 -6.97 14.95
CA PRO A 161 -3.06 -6.61 15.99
C PRO A 161 -2.65 -7.00 17.40
N SER A 162 -1.82 -8.02 17.58
CA SER A 162 -1.31 -8.44 18.90
C SER A 162 -0.21 -7.52 19.42
N SER A 163 0.36 -6.66 18.57
CA SER A 163 1.37 -5.69 18.97
C SER A 163 0.74 -4.42 19.56
N ARG A 164 1.56 -3.66 20.30
CA ARG A 164 1.19 -2.35 20.85
C ARG A 164 1.42 -1.22 19.84
N ARG A 165 1.27 -1.50 18.53
CA ARG A 165 1.39 -0.51 17.48
C ARG A 165 0.37 0.62 17.63
N THR A 166 0.72 1.81 17.17
CA THR A 166 -0.14 2.99 17.19
C THR A 166 -1.25 2.90 16.14
N SER A 167 -0.88 2.51 14.90
CA SER A 167 -1.83 2.42 13.79
C SER A 167 -1.29 1.49 12.70
N THR A 168 -2.21 0.96 11.88
CA THR A 168 -1.88 0.26 10.63
C THR A 168 -2.57 0.91 9.44
N ILE A 169 -1.91 0.92 8.30
CA ILE A 169 -2.45 1.36 7.02
C ILE A 169 -2.31 0.21 6.03
N MET A 170 -3.40 -0.31 5.53
CA MET A 170 -3.43 -1.51 4.71
C MET A 170 -4.58 -1.49 3.71
N THR A 171 -4.55 -2.41 2.75
CA THR A 171 -5.73 -2.83 1.99
C THR A 171 -6.32 -4.08 2.63
N ASN A 172 -7.55 -4.43 2.28
CA ASN A 172 -8.14 -5.68 2.73
C ASN A 172 -7.73 -6.82 1.79
N ALA A 173 -6.69 -7.57 2.15
CA ALA A 173 -6.14 -8.66 1.35
C ALA A 173 -7.18 -9.76 1.04
N TYR A 174 -8.07 -10.07 1.97
CA TYR A 174 -9.16 -11.01 1.74
C TYR A 174 -10.11 -10.51 0.64
N GLN A 175 -10.49 -9.23 0.68
CA GLN A 175 -11.33 -8.62 -0.36
C GLN A 175 -10.60 -8.51 -1.71
N THR A 176 -9.27 -8.36 -1.70
CA THR A 176 -8.45 -8.39 -2.94
C THR A 176 -8.63 -9.72 -3.66
N GLY A 177 -8.55 -10.83 -2.94
CA GLY A 177 -8.80 -12.16 -3.50
C GLY A 177 -10.23 -12.35 -4.01
N ARG A 178 -11.22 -11.90 -3.21
CA ARG A 178 -12.63 -11.95 -3.61
C ARG A 178 -12.89 -11.18 -4.90
N LEU A 179 -12.33 -9.98 -5.04
CA LEU A 179 -12.48 -9.15 -6.24
C LEU A 179 -11.93 -9.84 -7.49
N ALA A 180 -10.77 -10.50 -7.38
CA ALA A 180 -10.19 -11.27 -8.48
C ALA A 180 -11.09 -12.43 -8.90
N ALA A 181 -11.62 -13.18 -7.93
CA ALA A 181 -12.52 -14.31 -8.17
C ALA A 181 -13.87 -13.85 -8.73
N GLU A 182 -14.45 -12.76 -8.21
CA GLU A 182 -15.70 -12.18 -8.70
C GLU A 182 -15.59 -11.79 -10.17
N TYR A 183 -14.53 -11.06 -10.55
CA TYR A 183 -14.28 -10.70 -11.94
C TYR A 183 -14.10 -11.93 -12.83
N MET A 184 -13.31 -12.90 -12.39
CA MET A 184 -13.06 -14.12 -13.17
C MET A 184 -14.31 -14.98 -13.32
N SER A 185 -15.08 -15.20 -12.24
CA SER A 185 -16.28 -16.03 -12.27
C SER A 185 -17.37 -15.48 -13.20
N ALA A 186 -17.48 -14.14 -13.30
CA ALA A 186 -18.39 -13.48 -14.23
C ALA A 186 -18.07 -13.78 -15.72
N LEU A 187 -16.81 -14.09 -16.02
CA LEU A 187 -16.32 -14.38 -17.37
C LEU A 187 -16.18 -15.89 -17.66
N LEU A 188 -16.28 -16.73 -16.64
CA LEU A 188 -16.01 -18.16 -16.73
C LEU A 188 -17.24 -19.01 -16.36
N PRO A 189 -18.30 -19.07 -17.19
CA PRO A 189 -19.45 -19.93 -16.90
C PRO A 189 -19.11 -21.40 -17.10
N GLY A 190 -19.66 -22.27 -16.26
CA GLY A 190 -19.53 -23.74 -16.38
C GLY A 190 -18.21 -24.29 -15.81
N PRO A 191 -17.94 -25.60 -16.05
CA PRO A 191 -16.80 -26.30 -15.45
C PRO A 191 -15.47 -25.93 -16.11
N GLY A 192 -14.38 -26.17 -15.38
CA GLY A 192 -13.00 -25.95 -15.86
C GLY A 192 -12.02 -25.81 -14.73
N ARG A 193 -10.84 -25.29 -15.02
CA ARG A 193 -9.77 -25.08 -14.06
C ARG A 193 -9.33 -23.63 -14.02
N VAL A 194 -9.03 -23.16 -12.82
CA VAL A 194 -8.42 -21.85 -12.56
C VAL A 194 -7.15 -22.07 -11.78
N ILE A 195 -6.07 -21.41 -12.19
CA ILE A 195 -4.78 -21.47 -11.50
C ILE A 195 -4.55 -20.17 -10.75
N ILE A 196 -4.19 -20.26 -9.47
CA ILE A 196 -3.58 -19.16 -8.72
C ILE A 196 -2.08 -19.35 -8.76
N VAL A 197 -1.37 -18.33 -9.21
CA VAL A 197 0.09 -18.30 -9.30
C VAL A 197 0.62 -17.28 -8.33
N GLY A 198 1.53 -17.66 -7.43
CA GLY A 198 2.02 -16.73 -6.43
C GLY A 198 3.13 -17.22 -5.54
N THR A 199 3.40 -16.49 -4.48
CA THR A 199 4.30 -16.90 -3.41
C THR A 199 3.59 -17.80 -2.41
N LYS A 200 4.36 -18.55 -1.60
CA LYS A 200 3.81 -19.39 -0.53
C LYS A 200 2.91 -18.58 0.41
N ARG A 201 1.97 -19.25 1.06
CA ARG A 201 1.07 -18.66 2.09
C ARG A 201 1.78 -18.34 3.42
N ASP A 202 3.07 -18.08 3.40
CA ASP A 202 3.90 -17.77 4.57
C ASP A 202 3.76 -16.31 5.05
N THR A 203 3.15 -15.46 4.22
CA THR A 203 2.76 -14.11 4.63
C THR A 203 1.25 -14.03 4.85
N THR A 204 0.85 -13.29 5.90
CA THR A 204 -0.56 -13.11 6.26
C THR A 204 -1.39 -12.58 5.07
N ASN A 205 -0.87 -11.62 4.33
CA ASN A 205 -1.57 -11.05 3.17
C ASN A 205 -1.83 -12.07 2.07
N HIS A 206 -0.80 -12.82 1.66
CA HIS A 206 -0.97 -13.82 0.59
C HIS A 206 -1.94 -14.92 0.99
N ALA A 207 -1.89 -15.39 2.25
CA ALA A 207 -2.85 -16.36 2.76
C ALA A 207 -4.29 -15.83 2.69
N GLN A 208 -4.52 -14.56 3.05
CA GLN A 208 -5.84 -13.94 3.00
C GLN A 208 -6.33 -13.71 1.56
N ILE A 209 -5.45 -13.32 0.63
CA ILE A 209 -5.79 -13.18 -0.80
C ILE A 209 -6.26 -14.53 -1.35
N VAL A 210 -5.49 -15.59 -1.13
CA VAL A 210 -5.82 -16.94 -1.60
C VAL A 210 -7.13 -17.43 -0.99
N ARG A 211 -7.31 -17.25 0.32
CA ARG A 211 -8.55 -17.59 1.01
C ARG A 211 -9.76 -16.86 0.41
N GLY A 212 -9.67 -15.54 0.24
CA GLY A 212 -10.76 -14.74 -0.34
C GLY A 212 -11.11 -15.17 -1.76
N PHE A 213 -10.10 -15.51 -2.57
CA PHE A 213 -10.29 -16.01 -3.92
C PHE A 213 -11.03 -17.36 -3.93
N PHE A 214 -10.61 -18.31 -3.09
CA PHE A 214 -11.25 -19.61 -2.98
C PHE A 214 -12.72 -19.52 -2.56
N GLU A 215 -12.99 -18.79 -1.47
CA GLU A 215 -14.35 -18.67 -0.94
C GLU A 215 -15.27 -18.00 -1.96
N GLN A 216 -14.85 -16.91 -2.61
CA GLN A 216 -15.64 -16.25 -3.64
C GLN A 216 -15.87 -17.13 -4.87
N MET A 217 -14.84 -17.87 -5.30
CA MET A 217 -14.99 -18.74 -6.47
C MET A 217 -15.95 -19.89 -6.19
N LEU A 218 -15.90 -20.49 -5.02
CA LEU A 218 -16.84 -21.54 -4.60
C LEU A 218 -18.28 -21.02 -4.50
N GLU A 219 -18.46 -19.79 -4.03
CA GLU A 219 -19.79 -19.16 -3.95
C GLU A 219 -20.35 -18.86 -5.35
N ALA A 220 -19.51 -18.36 -6.27
CA ALA A 220 -19.96 -17.89 -7.57
C ALA A 220 -20.01 -18.98 -8.65
N ASN A 221 -19.04 -19.89 -8.67
CA ASN A 221 -18.95 -20.98 -9.64
C ASN A 221 -18.28 -22.24 -9.04
N PRO A 222 -19.02 -23.07 -8.32
CA PRO A 222 -18.48 -24.28 -7.67
C PRO A 222 -18.04 -25.38 -8.65
N LEU A 223 -18.27 -25.19 -9.97
CA LEU A 223 -17.84 -26.13 -11.00
C LEU A 223 -16.39 -25.90 -11.45
N LEU A 224 -15.75 -24.82 -11.00
CA LEU A 224 -14.35 -24.54 -11.27
C LEU A 224 -13.44 -25.20 -10.21
N GLU A 225 -12.52 -26.00 -10.69
CA GLU A 225 -11.43 -26.56 -9.87
C GLU A 225 -10.31 -25.49 -9.74
N ILE A 226 -9.88 -25.23 -8.50
CA ILE A 226 -8.81 -24.25 -8.25
C ILE A 226 -7.50 -24.98 -7.99
N ILE A 227 -6.46 -24.63 -8.72
CA ILE A 227 -5.10 -25.14 -8.59
C ILE A 227 -4.20 -24.03 -8.09
N GLU A 228 -3.37 -24.31 -7.08
CA GLU A 228 -2.40 -23.37 -6.55
C GLU A 228 -0.99 -23.75 -7.02
N LEU A 229 -0.30 -22.79 -7.64
CA LEU A 229 1.12 -22.92 -7.97
C LEU A 229 1.92 -21.87 -7.20
N TYR A 230 2.91 -22.33 -6.46
CA TYR A 230 3.74 -21.46 -5.64
C TYR A 230 5.17 -21.37 -6.16
N GLU A 231 5.72 -20.16 -6.12
CA GLU A 231 7.11 -19.88 -6.35
C GLU A 231 7.97 -20.55 -5.26
N SER A 232 8.99 -21.29 -5.69
CA SER A 232 10.06 -21.71 -4.79
C SER A 232 11.05 -20.56 -4.62
N MET A 233 11.34 -20.15 -3.38
CA MET A 233 12.30 -19.08 -3.09
C MET A 233 13.70 -19.37 -3.69
N ASN A 234 14.04 -20.63 -3.90
CA ASN A 234 15.34 -21.04 -4.42
C ASN A 234 15.38 -21.18 -5.96
N ASN A 235 14.23 -21.21 -6.63
CA ASN A 235 14.14 -21.30 -8.08
C ASN A 235 12.83 -20.74 -8.60
N PRO A 236 12.73 -19.41 -8.78
CA PRO A 236 11.51 -18.79 -9.29
C PRO A 236 11.16 -19.22 -10.72
N GLU A 237 12.14 -19.54 -11.56
CA GLU A 237 11.89 -19.98 -12.94
C GLU A 237 11.13 -21.31 -13.00
N LYS A 238 11.31 -22.18 -12.01
CA LYS A 238 10.58 -23.44 -11.92
C LYS A 238 9.07 -23.25 -11.86
N LEU A 239 8.59 -22.15 -11.27
CA LEU A 239 7.18 -21.83 -11.23
C LEU A 239 6.61 -21.66 -12.64
N TYR A 240 7.32 -20.92 -13.50
CA TYR A 240 6.85 -20.63 -14.86
C TYR A 240 6.95 -21.86 -15.76
N GLN A 241 7.98 -22.68 -15.59
CA GLN A 241 8.09 -23.99 -16.26
C GLN A 241 6.92 -24.90 -15.87
N THR A 242 6.60 -24.99 -14.57
CA THR A 242 5.46 -25.77 -14.08
C THR A 242 4.14 -25.24 -14.64
N LEU A 243 3.97 -23.91 -14.70
CA LEU A 243 2.78 -23.30 -15.29
C LEU A 243 2.65 -23.67 -16.78
N GLU A 244 3.74 -23.62 -17.55
CA GLU A 244 3.76 -23.99 -18.96
C GLU A 244 3.41 -25.47 -19.16
N GLU A 245 3.96 -26.37 -18.33
CA GLU A 245 3.62 -27.79 -18.32
C GLU A 245 2.12 -28.01 -18.03
N PHE A 246 1.56 -27.26 -17.07
CA PHE A 246 0.12 -27.35 -16.77
C PHE A 246 -0.75 -26.86 -17.93
N LEU A 247 -0.38 -25.76 -18.58
CA LEU A 247 -1.11 -25.22 -19.74
C LEU A 247 -1.10 -26.21 -20.90
N THR A 248 0.00 -26.91 -21.11
CA THR A 248 0.12 -27.93 -22.16
C THR A 248 -0.67 -29.19 -21.82
N ARG A 249 -0.62 -29.63 -20.56
CA ARG A 249 -1.24 -30.90 -20.12
C ARG A 249 -2.75 -30.79 -19.91
N PHE A 250 -3.26 -29.61 -19.54
CA PHE A 250 -4.64 -29.40 -19.16
C PHE A 250 -5.30 -28.33 -20.05
N PRO A 251 -5.87 -28.70 -21.20
CA PRO A 251 -6.47 -27.73 -22.13
C PRO A 251 -7.73 -27.02 -21.57
N ASN A 252 -8.29 -27.51 -20.46
CA ASN A 252 -9.46 -26.93 -19.81
C ASN A 252 -9.10 -25.90 -18.72
N ILE A 253 -7.86 -25.39 -18.71
CA ILE A 253 -7.51 -24.21 -17.89
C ILE A 253 -8.17 -23.00 -18.52
N ARG A 254 -9.06 -22.37 -17.76
CA ARG A 254 -9.90 -21.25 -18.20
C ARG A 254 -9.53 -19.92 -17.57
N GLY A 255 -8.80 -19.95 -16.44
CA GLY A 255 -8.39 -18.76 -15.76
C GLY A 255 -7.02 -18.90 -15.07
N ILE A 256 -6.30 -17.77 -14.99
CA ILE A 256 -5.03 -17.67 -14.27
C ILE A 256 -5.03 -16.37 -13.49
N TYR A 257 -4.75 -16.42 -12.19
CA TYR A 257 -4.60 -15.27 -11.32
C TYR A 257 -3.20 -15.22 -10.72
N ALA A 258 -2.44 -14.17 -11.01
CA ALA A 258 -1.16 -13.89 -10.34
C ALA A 258 -1.42 -12.97 -9.14
N ASN A 259 -1.17 -13.46 -7.92
CA ASN A 259 -1.59 -12.80 -6.68
C ASN A 259 -0.63 -11.74 -6.14
N ASN A 260 0.44 -11.42 -6.89
CA ASN A 260 1.39 -10.35 -6.56
C ASN A 260 2.09 -9.81 -7.80
N ALA A 261 2.75 -8.64 -7.67
CA ALA A 261 3.39 -7.93 -8.76
C ALA A 261 4.50 -8.74 -9.46
N ARG A 262 5.40 -9.35 -8.69
CA ARG A 262 6.53 -10.13 -9.22
C ARG A 262 6.04 -11.31 -10.05
N THR A 263 5.08 -12.05 -9.52
CA THR A 263 4.49 -13.19 -10.23
C THR A 263 3.73 -12.74 -11.48
N THR A 264 3.03 -11.59 -11.41
CA THR A 264 2.39 -10.99 -12.58
C THR A 264 3.40 -10.70 -13.69
N ALA A 265 4.52 -10.06 -13.37
CA ALA A 265 5.54 -9.73 -14.35
C ALA A 265 6.14 -10.97 -15.01
N GLY A 266 6.58 -11.95 -14.21
CA GLY A 266 7.18 -13.18 -14.72
C GLY A 266 6.22 -14.07 -15.51
N MET A 267 4.97 -14.22 -15.01
CA MET A 267 3.92 -14.94 -15.71
C MET A 267 3.62 -14.30 -17.08
N CYS A 268 3.42 -12.98 -17.12
CA CYS A 268 3.11 -12.28 -18.37
C CYS A 268 4.28 -12.34 -19.37
N SER A 269 5.52 -12.27 -18.91
CA SER A 269 6.70 -12.43 -19.76
C SER A 269 6.74 -13.82 -20.42
N MET A 270 6.41 -14.87 -19.69
CA MET A 270 6.31 -16.23 -20.23
C MET A 270 5.13 -16.33 -21.23
N LEU A 271 3.97 -15.74 -20.89
CA LEU A 271 2.75 -15.84 -21.70
C LEU A 271 2.74 -14.95 -22.95
N ASP A 272 3.61 -13.95 -23.07
CA ASP A 272 3.68 -13.00 -24.20
C ASP A 272 3.94 -13.72 -25.53
N ASN A 273 4.69 -14.84 -25.50
CA ASN A 273 5.01 -15.65 -26.66
C ASN A 273 4.20 -16.96 -26.76
N HIS A 274 3.26 -17.16 -25.84
CA HIS A 274 2.47 -18.41 -25.82
C HIS A 274 1.33 -18.36 -26.87
N THR A 275 1.21 -19.43 -27.64
CA THR A 275 0.11 -19.61 -28.63
C THR A 275 -1.06 -20.33 -27.97
N TRP A 276 -2.22 -19.72 -28.02
CA TRP A 276 -3.43 -20.23 -27.40
C TRP A 276 -4.40 -20.85 -28.41
N GLU A 277 -4.82 -22.06 -28.15
CA GLU A 277 -6.03 -22.60 -28.80
C GLU A 277 -7.29 -21.95 -28.18
N HIS A 278 -7.32 -21.90 -26.83
CA HIS A 278 -8.34 -21.18 -26.07
C HIS A 278 -7.66 -20.37 -24.97
N LYS A 279 -7.61 -19.05 -25.14
CA LYS A 279 -6.96 -18.17 -24.19
C LYS A 279 -7.72 -18.11 -22.86
N PRO A 280 -7.08 -18.41 -21.72
CA PRO A 280 -7.71 -18.25 -20.40
C PRO A 280 -7.93 -16.79 -20.05
N VAL A 281 -8.84 -16.51 -19.12
CA VAL A 281 -8.95 -15.21 -18.46
C VAL A 281 -7.75 -15.03 -17.52
N ILE A 282 -6.94 -14.00 -17.75
CA ILE A 282 -5.71 -13.77 -17.00
C ILE A 282 -5.85 -12.47 -16.20
N VAL A 283 -5.72 -12.57 -14.87
CA VAL A 283 -5.76 -11.45 -13.95
C VAL A 283 -4.40 -11.31 -13.29
N GLY A 284 -3.84 -10.10 -13.29
CA GLY A 284 -2.61 -9.76 -12.61
C GLY A 284 -2.84 -8.93 -11.35
N SER A 285 -1.78 -8.71 -10.61
CA SER A 285 -1.73 -7.85 -9.43
C SER A 285 -0.73 -6.73 -9.62
N GLU A 286 -1.07 -5.57 -9.11
CA GLU A 286 -0.35 -4.30 -9.08
C GLU A 286 -0.17 -3.62 -10.44
N LEU A 287 -0.31 -2.29 -10.38
CA LEU A 287 -0.19 -1.42 -11.54
C LEU A 287 1.25 -0.91 -11.68
N PHE A 288 1.97 -1.40 -12.68
CA PHE A 288 3.33 -0.99 -13.04
C PHE A 288 3.49 -1.00 -14.57
N GLU A 289 4.56 -0.44 -15.08
CA GLU A 289 4.72 -0.18 -16.52
C GLU A 289 4.51 -1.45 -17.37
N GLU A 290 5.15 -2.56 -17.00
CA GLU A 290 5.03 -3.82 -17.73
C GLU A 290 3.60 -4.41 -17.62
N SER A 291 2.96 -4.38 -16.45
CA SER A 291 1.59 -4.90 -16.30
C SER A 291 0.59 -4.12 -17.13
N VAL A 292 0.74 -2.80 -17.22
CA VAL A 292 -0.07 -1.94 -18.09
C VAL A 292 0.19 -2.24 -19.57
N SER A 293 1.44 -2.48 -19.95
CA SER A 293 1.76 -2.91 -21.31
C SER A 293 1.07 -4.24 -21.66
N TYR A 294 1.12 -5.22 -20.76
CA TYR A 294 0.46 -6.52 -20.95
C TYR A 294 -1.07 -6.42 -20.96
N LEU A 295 -1.66 -5.50 -20.19
CA LEU A 295 -3.09 -5.22 -20.25
C LEU A 295 -3.48 -4.58 -21.59
N LYS A 296 -2.70 -3.62 -22.09
CA LYS A 296 -2.91 -2.97 -23.40
C LYS A 296 -2.77 -3.96 -24.57
N LYS A 297 -1.80 -4.86 -24.52
CA LYS A 297 -1.62 -5.96 -25.48
C LYS A 297 -2.74 -7.02 -25.39
N GLY A 298 -3.53 -7.00 -24.32
CA GLY A 298 -4.58 -7.98 -24.06
C GLY A 298 -4.06 -9.32 -23.55
N ILE A 299 -2.85 -9.41 -23.02
CA ILE A 299 -2.35 -10.59 -22.30
C ILE A 299 -3.07 -10.69 -20.97
N LEU A 300 -3.08 -9.61 -20.20
CA LEU A 300 -3.96 -9.46 -19.04
C LEU A 300 -5.37 -9.00 -19.47
N HIS A 301 -6.37 -9.48 -18.75
CA HIS A 301 -7.77 -9.05 -18.88
C HIS A 301 -8.11 -7.99 -17.82
N ALA A 302 -7.46 -8.08 -16.66
CA ALA A 302 -7.60 -7.13 -15.56
C ALA A 302 -6.34 -7.10 -14.67
N ILE A 303 -6.20 -6.00 -13.92
CA ILE A 303 -5.19 -5.83 -12.88
C ILE A 303 -5.91 -5.44 -11.59
N ILE A 304 -5.61 -6.13 -10.49
CA ILE A 304 -6.03 -5.73 -9.14
C ILE A 304 -4.87 -4.99 -8.50
N ASP A 305 -5.08 -3.72 -8.18
CA ASP A 305 -4.04 -2.85 -7.60
C ASP A 305 -4.35 -2.50 -6.15
N GLN A 306 -3.40 -2.74 -5.26
CA GLN A 306 -3.48 -2.38 -3.85
C GLN A 306 -3.01 -0.94 -3.59
N ASN A 307 -2.56 -0.26 -4.64
CA ASN A 307 -2.16 1.14 -4.62
C ASN A 307 -1.02 1.44 -3.63
N GLY A 308 0.15 0.89 -3.94
CA GLY A 308 1.36 1.07 -3.12
C GLY A 308 1.69 2.54 -2.85
N TYR A 309 1.49 3.44 -3.82
CA TYR A 309 1.70 4.88 -3.64
C TYR A 309 0.82 5.45 -2.52
N GLN A 310 -0.48 5.18 -2.55
CA GLN A 310 -1.42 5.68 -1.55
C GLN A 310 -1.18 5.08 -0.16
N LEU A 311 -0.71 3.83 -0.09
CA LEU A 311 -0.30 3.21 1.17
C LEU A 311 0.85 3.98 1.81
N GLY A 312 1.92 4.26 1.06
CA GLY A 312 3.06 5.04 1.54
C GLY A 312 2.68 6.48 1.92
N TYR A 313 1.96 7.16 1.02
CA TYR A 313 1.49 8.54 1.24
C TYR A 313 0.59 8.68 2.46
N LYS A 314 -0.41 7.79 2.63
CA LYS A 314 -1.31 7.79 3.78
C LYS A 314 -0.57 7.42 5.07
N GLY A 315 0.38 6.48 5.00
CA GLY A 315 1.23 6.11 6.13
C GLY A 315 1.92 7.32 6.74
N ILE A 316 2.62 8.10 5.93
CA ILE A 316 3.32 9.30 6.38
C ILE A 316 2.33 10.40 6.81
N SER A 317 1.19 10.52 6.15
CA SER A 317 0.14 11.46 6.57
C SER A 317 -0.35 11.17 7.99
N VAL A 318 -0.64 9.91 8.30
CA VAL A 318 -1.13 9.47 9.63
C VAL A 318 -0.06 9.71 10.70
N ILE A 319 1.21 9.38 10.40
CA ILE A 319 2.32 9.65 11.33
C ILE A 319 2.44 11.16 11.60
N PHE A 320 2.41 11.98 10.57
CA PHE A 320 2.48 13.43 10.72
C PHE A 320 1.30 13.98 11.55
N GLU A 321 0.08 13.53 11.28
CA GLU A 321 -1.10 13.92 12.05
C GLU A 321 -0.93 13.57 13.54
N HIS A 322 -0.43 12.38 13.83
CA HIS A 322 -0.21 11.93 15.20
C HIS A 322 0.97 12.62 15.88
N MET A 323 2.14 12.64 15.22
CA MET A 323 3.40 13.09 15.84
C MET A 323 3.52 14.61 15.91
N ILE A 324 3.07 15.32 14.87
CA ILE A 324 3.23 16.76 14.76
C ILE A 324 1.96 17.51 15.14
N LEU A 325 0.81 17.13 14.57
CA LEU A 325 -0.45 17.80 14.85
C LEU A 325 -1.12 17.34 16.15
N LYS A 326 -0.57 16.32 16.82
CA LYS A 326 -1.06 15.73 18.08
C LYS A 326 -2.54 15.30 18.00
N LYS A 327 -2.96 14.85 16.82
CA LYS A 327 -4.30 14.31 16.61
C LYS A 327 -4.37 12.85 17.07
N GLU A 328 -5.52 12.45 17.57
CA GLU A 328 -5.83 11.02 17.67
C GLU A 328 -5.96 10.42 16.28
N VAL A 329 -5.36 9.26 16.09
CA VAL A 329 -5.44 8.52 14.84
C VAL A 329 -6.18 7.21 15.08
N GLN A 330 -6.85 6.71 14.05
CA GLN A 330 -7.51 5.42 14.12
C GLN A 330 -6.47 4.31 14.27
N SER A 331 -6.82 3.24 14.98
CA SER A 331 -5.95 2.06 15.10
C SER A 331 -5.72 1.36 13.75
N ARG A 332 -6.63 1.58 12.77
CA ARG A 332 -6.58 0.96 11.44
C ARG A 332 -7.18 1.87 10.38
N TYR A 333 -6.45 2.01 9.25
CA TYR A 333 -6.92 2.62 8.01
C TYR A 333 -6.91 1.56 6.92
N ILE A 334 -8.07 1.30 6.32
CA ILE A 334 -8.21 0.37 5.20
C ILE A 334 -8.42 1.18 3.93
N LEU A 335 -7.48 1.08 2.99
CA LEU A 335 -7.58 1.69 1.67
C LEU A 335 -8.30 0.73 0.72
N THR A 336 -9.02 1.30 -0.24
CA THR A 336 -9.72 0.51 -1.25
C THR A 336 -8.75 0.12 -2.37
N GLN A 337 -8.75 -1.15 -2.73
CA GLN A 337 -8.09 -1.65 -3.92
C GLN A 337 -8.88 -1.26 -5.18
N ALA A 338 -8.19 -1.19 -6.31
CA ALA A 338 -8.79 -0.86 -7.59
C ALA A 338 -8.71 -2.03 -8.56
N LEU A 339 -9.74 -2.18 -9.39
CA LEU A 339 -9.75 -3.06 -10.55
C LEU A 339 -9.51 -2.21 -11.81
N TYR A 340 -8.41 -2.49 -12.52
CA TYR A 340 -8.09 -1.84 -13.78
C TYR A 340 -8.37 -2.75 -14.96
N LEU A 341 -9.09 -2.20 -15.91
CA LEU A 341 -9.31 -2.72 -17.25
C LEU A 341 -8.62 -1.77 -18.24
N ARG A 342 -8.57 -2.15 -19.52
CA ARG A 342 -7.90 -1.33 -20.54
C ARG A 342 -8.39 0.12 -20.60
N ASN A 343 -9.67 0.35 -20.36
CA ASN A 343 -10.32 1.65 -20.59
C ASN A 343 -10.41 2.54 -19.33
N ASN A 344 -9.95 2.07 -18.16
CA ASN A 344 -9.94 2.88 -16.95
C ASN A 344 -8.54 3.00 -16.33
N LEU A 345 -7.49 2.80 -17.13
CA LEU A 345 -6.11 3.05 -16.71
C LEU A 345 -5.90 4.53 -16.38
N PRO A 346 -5.12 4.85 -15.33
CA PRO A 346 -4.75 6.22 -15.04
C PRO A 346 -3.85 6.78 -16.15
N GLU A 347 -3.83 8.10 -16.31
CA GLU A 347 -2.97 8.78 -17.29
C GLU A 347 -1.48 8.65 -16.96
N THR A 348 -1.15 8.56 -15.68
CA THR A 348 0.21 8.36 -15.16
C THR A 348 0.22 7.22 -14.14
N ILE A 349 1.29 6.42 -14.17
CA ILE A 349 1.50 5.27 -13.27
C ILE A 349 2.49 5.66 -12.20
#